data_0379fcb1a08ff88858ebf11bcc80eb65
#
_entry.id   0379fcb1a08ff88858ebf11bcc80eb65
#
_cell.length_a   1.000
_cell.length_b   1.000
_cell.length_c   1.000
_cell.angle_alpha   90.00
_cell.angle_beta   90.00
_cell.angle_gamma   90.00
#
_symmetry.space_group_name_H-M   'P 1'
#
loop_
_entity.id
_entity.type
_entity.pdbx_description
1 polymer ?
#
loop_
_entity_poly.entity_id
_entity_poly.type
_entity_poly.pdbx_seq_one_letter_code
_entity_poly.pdbx_strand_id
1 'polypeptide(L)'
;YSMLSDGTTLLRNLIQKNQNNPVYKEQLIDSLMTLYNQRVQYWPKYAVSSLNNKALDMYNYMKDEPAKLLEGLTEIVAQTKSQTRPNIFLFQLSAAVDLYKKGMLDPETVIEIYETDAQYLDGVKAKNDVEARSIEKTKTDFESIFITSQVASCDNLIALFTPRYEADPQNLDLSKNIVRMMSMTEGCMDNDL
;
A
#
# COMPACT_ATOMS: atom_id res chain seq x y z
N TYR A 1 -18.35 4.73 -21.45
CA TYR A 1 -17.85 4.95 -20.07
C TYR A 1 -18.93 4.70 -19.01
N SER A 2 -20.13 5.26 -19.14
CA SER A 2 -21.23 5.06 -18.18
C SER A 2 -21.58 3.57 -17.99
N MET A 3 -21.68 2.80 -19.07
CA MET A 3 -21.95 1.36 -19.02
C MET A 3 -20.98 0.57 -18.14
N LEU A 4 -19.67 0.91 -18.16
CA LEU A 4 -18.69 0.25 -17.28
C LEU A 4 -18.77 0.78 -15.84
N SER A 5 -19.14 2.03 -15.63
CA SER A 5 -19.40 2.57 -14.29
C SER A 5 -20.63 1.89 -13.67
N ASP A 6 -21.69 1.74 -14.43
CA ASP A 6 -22.92 1.06 -14.01
C ASP A 6 -22.67 -0.43 -13.78
N GLY A 7 -21.81 -1.04 -14.62
CA GLY A 7 -21.34 -2.42 -14.45
C GLY A 7 -20.65 -2.66 -13.12
N THR A 8 -19.75 -1.76 -12.67
CA THR A 8 -19.11 -1.90 -11.36
C THR A 8 -20.12 -1.81 -10.21
N THR A 9 -21.10 -0.92 -10.31
CA THR A 9 -22.17 -0.80 -9.31
C THR A 9 -23.06 -2.05 -9.27
N LEU A 10 -23.42 -2.59 -10.44
CA LEU A 10 -24.18 -3.82 -10.54
C LEU A 10 -23.43 -5.00 -9.90
N LEU A 11 -22.14 -5.17 -10.23
CA LEU A 11 -21.33 -6.27 -9.69
C LEU A 11 -21.18 -6.18 -8.17
N ARG A 12 -20.95 -4.99 -7.60
CA ARG A 12 -20.92 -4.80 -6.14
C ARG A 12 -22.24 -5.21 -5.49
N ASN A 13 -23.38 -4.82 -6.09
CA ASN A 13 -24.71 -5.20 -5.59
C ASN A 13 -24.93 -6.73 -5.67
N LEU A 14 -24.47 -7.38 -6.74
CA LEU A 14 -24.56 -8.82 -6.89
C LEU A 14 -23.66 -9.55 -5.88
N ILE A 15 -22.43 -9.08 -5.64
CA ILE A 15 -21.53 -9.61 -4.61
C ILE A 15 -22.20 -9.52 -3.23
N GLN A 16 -22.80 -8.37 -2.91
CA GLN A 16 -23.49 -8.18 -1.63
C GLN A 16 -24.67 -9.12 -1.45
N LYS A 17 -25.45 -9.38 -2.52
CA LYS A 17 -26.60 -10.29 -2.47
C LYS A 17 -26.22 -11.77 -2.40
N ASN A 18 -25.01 -12.13 -2.81
CA ASN A 18 -24.57 -13.53 -2.93
C ASN A 18 -23.51 -13.93 -1.89
N GLN A 19 -23.54 -13.33 -0.69
CA GLN A 19 -22.60 -13.63 0.39
C GLN A 19 -22.63 -15.10 0.83
N ASN A 20 -23.77 -15.77 0.69
CA ASN A 20 -23.98 -17.17 1.06
C ASN A 20 -23.57 -18.17 -0.03
N ASN A 21 -23.10 -17.71 -1.20
CA ASN A 21 -22.59 -18.53 -2.27
C ASN A 21 -21.14 -18.15 -2.60
N PRO A 22 -20.15 -18.72 -1.89
CA PRO A 22 -18.75 -18.33 -2.00
C PRO A 22 -18.18 -18.47 -3.41
N VAL A 23 -18.52 -19.53 -4.11
CA VAL A 23 -18.02 -19.80 -5.48
C VAL A 23 -18.53 -18.71 -6.44
N TYR A 24 -19.82 -18.44 -6.41
CA TYR A 24 -20.40 -17.39 -7.28
C TYR A 24 -19.93 -16.00 -6.90
N LYS A 25 -19.79 -15.72 -5.60
CA LYS A 25 -19.22 -14.47 -5.10
C LYS A 25 -17.81 -14.22 -5.64
N GLU A 26 -16.94 -15.24 -5.64
CA GLU A 26 -15.59 -15.16 -6.17
C GLU A 26 -15.60 -14.84 -7.67
N GLN A 27 -16.41 -15.52 -8.46
CA GLN A 27 -16.57 -15.22 -9.89
C GLN A 27 -17.05 -13.78 -10.16
N LEU A 28 -17.91 -13.24 -9.31
CA LEU A 28 -18.35 -11.83 -9.40
C LEU A 28 -17.23 -10.86 -9.05
N ILE A 29 -16.39 -11.18 -8.06
CA ILE A 29 -15.21 -10.38 -7.71
C ILE A 29 -14.21 -10.37 -8.88
N ASP A 30 -13.91 -11.51 -9.47
CA ASP A 30 -13.03 -11.61 -10.65
C ASP A 30 -13.58 -10.80 -11.84
N SER A 31 -14.89 -10.86 -12.06
CA SER A 31 -15.56 -10.06 -13.07
C SER A 31 -15.44 -8.56 -12.80
N LEU A 32 -15.53 -8.15 -11.54
CA LEU A 32 -15.36 -6.76 -11.12
C LEU A 32 -13.91 -6.28 -11.36
N MET A 33 -12.90 -7.10 -11.02
CA MET A 33 -11.49 -6.78 -11.28
C MET A 33 -11.18 -6.69 -12.77
N THR A 34 -11.74 -7.60 -13.56
CA THR A 34 -11.64 -7.58 -15.02
C THR A 34 -12.25 -6.31 -15.61
N LEU A 35 -13.42 -5.89 -15.11
CA LEU A 35 -14.06 -4.67 -15.56
C LEU A 35 -13.23 -3.41 -15.28
N TYR A 36 -12.53 -3.34 -14.15
CA TYR A 36 -11.57 -2.27 -13.87
C TYR A 36 -10.41 -2.26 -14.86
N ASN A 37 -9.83 -3.43 -15.16
CA ASN A 37 -8.75 -3.56 -16.13
C ASN A 37 -9.19 -3.07 -17.52
N GLN A 38 -10.39 -3.44 -17.96
CA GLN A 38 -10.97 -2.94 -19.21
C GLN A 38 -11.16 -1.41 -19.19
N ARG A 39 -11.58 -0.83 -18.06
CA ARG A 39 -11.70 0.64 -17.93
C ARG A 39 -10.36 1.33 -18.08
N VAL A 40 -9.31 0.80 -17.50
CA VAL A 40 -7.94 1.34 -17.64
C VAL A 40 -7.48 1.25 -19.08
N GLN A 41 -7.69 0.10 -19.72
CA GLN A 41 -7.27 -0.16 -21.09
C GLN A 41 -7.98 0.74 -22.11
N TYR A 42 -9.30 0.83 -22.05
CA TYR A 42 -10.09 1.50 -23.07
C TYR A 42 -10.32 3.01 -22.79
N TRP A 43 -10.12 3.46 -21.55
CA TRP A 43 -10.28 4.87 -21.16
C TRP A 43 -9.11 5.37 -20.30
N PRO A 44 -7.90 5.51 -20.87
CA PRO A 44 -6.68 5.88 -20.13
C PRO A 44 -6.81 7.17 -19.31
N LYS A 45 -7.61 8.14 -19.78
CA LYS A 45 -7.86 9.39 -19.02
C LYS A 45 -8.52 9.17 -17.65
N TYR A 46 -9.12 8.00 -17.43
CA TYR A 46 -9.72 7.62 -16.15
C TYR A 46 -8.93 6.51 -15.43
N ALA A 47 -7.74 6.16 -15.91
CA ALA A 47 -6.94 5.06 -15.38
C ALA A 47 -6.70 5.21 -13.88
N VAL A 48 -6.19 6.36 -13.42
CA VAL A 48 -5.92 6.63 -12.00
C VAL A 48 -7.16 6.47 -11.14
N SER A 49 -8.30 7.02 -11.54
CA SER A 49 -9.54 6.88 -10.77
C SER A 49 -10.07 5.46 -10.76
N SER A 50 -9.89 4.72 -11.86
CA SER A 50 -10.29 3.32 -11.97
C SER A 50 -9.42 2.41 -11.11
N LEU A 51 -8.10 2.62 -11.12
CA LEU A 51 -7.14 1.88 -10.29
C LEU A 51 -7.36 2.15 -8.80
N ASN A 52 -7.57 3.40 -8.40
CA ASN A 52 -7.91 3.72 -7.01
C ASN A 52 -9.22 3.05 -6.55
N ASN A 53 -10.25 3.00 -7.41
CA ASN A 53 -11.49 2.30 -7.07
C ASN A 53 -11.29 0.78 -7.03
N LYS A 54 -10.47 0.21 -7.95
CA LYS A 54 -10.08 -1.20 -7.92
C LYS A 54 -9.42 -1.56 -6.60
N ALA A 55 -8.45 -0.75 -6.13
CA ALA A 55 -7.76 -0.97 -4.87
C ALA A 55 -8.71 -1.00 -3.66
N LEU A 56 -9.71 -0.10 -3.62
CA LEU A 56 -10.72 -0.10 -2.55
C LEU A 56 -11.57 -1.36 -2.57
N ASP A 57 -12.00 -1.82 -3.75
CA ASP A 57 -12.78 -3.05 -3.87
C ASP A 57 -11.92 -4.29 -3.59
N MET A 58 -10.65 -4.31 -3.97
CA MET A 58 -9.71 -5.37 -3.57
C MET A 58 -9.62 -5.48 -2.05
N TYR A 59 -9.41 -4.37 -1.35
CA TYR A 59 -9.40 -4.39 0.11
C TYR A 59 -10.72 -4.91 0.70
N ASN A 60 -11.85 -4.45 0.18
CA ASN A 60 -13.17 -4.85 0.68
C ASN A 60 -13.47 -6.35 0.49
N TYR A 61 -12.98 -6.95 -0.58
CA TYR A 61 -13.35 -8.31 -0.96
C TYR A 61 -12.23 -9.34 -0.81
N MET A 62 -10.95 -8.91 -0.71
CA MET A 62 -9.78 -9.79 -0.69
C MET A 62 -8.89 -9.57 0.55
N LYS A 63 -9.34 -8.83 1.55
CA LYS A 63 -8.54 -8.56 2.76
C LYS A 63 -8.14 -9.83 3.53
N ASP A 64 -8.89 -10.91 3.37
CA ASP A 64 -8.59 -12.21 3.99
C ASP A 64 -7.56 -13.03 3.18
N GLU A 65 -7.15 -12.52 2.01
CA GLU A 65 -6.13 -13.08 1.11
C GLU A 65 -4.95 -12.09 0.97
N PRO A 66 -4.16 -11.85 2.02
CA PRO A 66 -3.18 -10.75 2.05
C PRO A 66 -2.12 -10.84 0.96
N ALA A 67 -1.76 -12.03 0.48
CA ALA A 67 -0.81 -12.20 -0.63
C ALA A 67 -1.36 -11.65 -1.95
N LYS A 68 -2.59 -12.04 -2.31
CA LYS A 68 -3.29 -11.56 -3.52
C LYS A 68 -3.59 -10.07 -3.44
N LEU A 69 -3.96 -9.60 -2.24
CA LEU A 69 -4.20 -8.17 -1.98
C LEU A 69 -2.91 -7.37 -2.14
N LEU A 70 -1.79 -7.79 -1.54
CA LEU A 70 -0.51 -7.10 -1.62
C LEU A 70 -0.02 -6.99 -3.06
N GLU A 71 -0.04 -8.10 -3.81
CA GLU A 71 0.34 -8.15 -5.22
C GLU A 71 -0.42 -7.10 -6.04
N GLY A 72 -1.74 -7.11 -5.96
CA GLY A 72 -2.56 -6.18 -6.73
C GLY A 72 -2.47 -4.73 -6.27
N LEU A 73 -2.30 -4.45 -4.97
CA LEU A 73 -2.08 -3.09 -4.47
C LEU A 73 -0.71 -2.56 -4.90
N THR A 74 0.34 -3.40 -4.89
CA THR A 74 1.69 -3.04 -5.36
C THR A 74 1.66 -2.61 -6.83
N GLU A 75 0.98 -3.36 -7.70
CA GLU A 75 0.81 -2.98 -9.10
C GLU A 75 0.07 -1.64 -9.28
N ILE A 76 -0.98 -1.41 -8.49
CA ILE A 76 -1.77 -0.18 -8.56
C ILE A 76 -0.97 1.02 -8.08
N VAL A 77 -0.28 0.90 -6.94
CA VAL A 77 0.54 1.98 -6.36
C VAL A 77 1.69 2.33 -7.29
N ALA A 78 2.37 1.36 -7.89
CA ALA A 78 3.43 1.58 -8.86
C ALA A 78 2.96 2.41 -10.07
N GLN A 79 1.70 2.22 -10.52
CA GLN A 79 1.11 2.95 -11.63
C GLN A 79 0.58 4.33 -11.23
N THR A 80 0.02 4.48 -10.03
CA THR A 80 -0.65 5.72 -9.59
C THR A 80 0.24 6.64 -8.77
N LYS A 81 1.30 6.12 -8.12
CA LYS A 81 2.29 6.86 -7.34
C LYS A 81 1.61 7.85 -6.37
N SER A 82 2.00 9.12 -6.37
CA SER A 82 1.38 10.17 -5.53
C SER A 82 -0.06 10.55 -5.94
N GLN A 83 -0.64 9.91 -6.97
CA GLN A 83 -2.07 10.00 -7.28
C GLN A 83 -2.89 8.87 -6.64
N THR A 84 -2.24 7.98 -5.90
CA THR A 84 -2.88 6.96 -5.07
C THR A 84 -3.65 7.64 -3.95
N ARG A 85 -4.86 7.16 -3.65
CA ARG A 85 -5.61 7.64 -2.47
C ARG A 85 -4.87 7.24 -1.19
N PRO A 86 -4.71 8.15 -0.21
CA PRO A 86 -3.88 7.92 0.97
C PRO A 86 -4.17 6.62 1.73
N ASN A 87 -5.42 6.25 1.89
CA ASN A 87 -5.81 5.03 2.60
C ASN A 87 -5.36 3.72 1.91
N ILE A 88 -5.04 3.75 0.62
CA ILE A 88 -4.54 2.57 -0.11
C ILE A 88 -3.14 2.19 0.36
N PHE A 89 -2.30 3.17 0.69
CA PHE A 89 -0.99 2.91 1.31
C PHE A 89 -1.12 2.18 2.65
N LEU A 90 -2.13 2.54 3.46
CA LEU A 90 -2.41 1.80 4.72
C LEU A 90 -2.77 0.33 4.43
N PHE A 91 -3.57 0.08 3.40
CA PHE A 91 -3.98 -1.27 3.04
C PHE A 91 -2.81 -2.11 2.53
N GLN A 92 -1.93 -1.52 1.72
CA GLN A 92 -0.74 -2.18 1.20
C GLN A 92 0.22 -2.54 2.33
N LEU A 93 0.58 -1.58 3.17
CA LEU A 93 1.47 -1.82 4.29
C LEU A 93 0.89 -2.82 5.29
N SER A 94 -0.42 -2.73 5.59
CA SER A 94 -1.08 -3.71 6.47
C SER A 94 -1.02 -5.13 5.92
N ALA A 95 -1.26 -5.31 4.60
CA ALA A 95 -1.15 -6.61 3.95
C ALA A 95 0.28 -7.16 3.99
N ALA A 96 1.28 -6.31 3.78
CA ALA A 96 2.70 -6.67 3.86
C ALA A 96 3.09 -7.09 5.29
N VAL A 97 2.66 -6.32 6.30
CA VAL A 97 2.89 -6.65 7.73
C VAL A 97 2.20 -7.95 8.13
N ASP A 98 0.99 -8.20 7.65
CA ASP A 98 0.28 -9.47 7.91
C ASP A 98 1.02 -10.67 7.34
N LEU A 99 1.60 -10.55 6.14
CA LEU A 99 2.42 -11.60 5.53
C LEU A 99 3.74 -11.79 6.28
N TYR A 100 4.40 -10.70 6.68
CA TYR A 100 5.60 -10.76 7.51
C TYR A 100 5.34 -11.51 8.82
N LYS A 101 4.28 -11.15 9.55
CA LYS A 101 3.90 -11.84 10.80
C LYS A 101 3.59 -13.33 10.63
N LYS A 102 3.19 -13.74 9.44
CA LYS A 102 2.99 -15.14 9.06
C LYS A 102 4.26 -15.84 8.57
N GLY A 103 5.40 -15.15 8.52
CA GLY A 103 6.66 -15.66 7.98
C GLY A 103 6.64 -15.89 6.46
N MET A 104 5.73 -15.23 5.74
CA MET A 104 5.55 -15.35 4.29
C MET A 104 6.18 -14.18 3.50
N LEU A 105 6.68 -13.18 4.19
CA LEU A 105 7.38 -12.03 3.61
C LEU A 105 8.59 -11.69 4.48
N ASP A 106 9.71 -11.33 3.88
CA ASP A 106 10.90 -10.90 4.59
C ASP A 106 10.79 -9.44 5.07
N PRO A 107 11.53 -9.05 6.12
CA PRO A 107 11.46 -7.69 6.66
C PRO A 107 11.94 -6.63 5.66
N GLU A 108 12.93 -6.95 4.82
CA GLU A 108 13.48 -6.02 3.82
C GLU A 108 12.39 -5.57 2.84
N THR A 109 11.60 -6.49 2.31
CA THR A 109 10.48 -6.18 1.41
C THR A 109 9.45 -5.27 2.08
N VAL A 110 9.13 -5.48 3.36
CA VAL A 110 8.18 -4.61 4.08
C VAL A 110 8.75 -3.21 4.27
N ILE A 111 10.04 -3.10 4.58
CA ILE A 111 10.73 -1.81 4.73
C ILE A 111 10.75 -1.07 3.39
N GLU A 112 11.06 -1.74 2.28
CA GLU A 112 11.05 -1.14 0.93
C GLU A 112 9.67 -0.64 0.52
N ILE A 113 8.61 -1.39 0.83
CA ILE A 113 7.22 -0.93 0.63
C ILE A 113 6.96 0.33 1.45
N TYR A 114 7.32 0.33 2.74
CA TYR A 114 7.15 1.49 3.60
C TYR A 114 7.88 2.72 3.06
N GLU A 115 9.15 2.61 2.69
CA GLU A 115 9.96 3.72 2.15
C GLU A 115 9.36 4.29 0.87
N THR A 116 8.98 3.41 -0.06
CA THR A 116 8.41 3.81 -1.35
C THR A 116 7.05 4.49 -1.16
N ASP A 117 6.20 3.90 -0.36
CA ASP A 117 4.85 4.42 -0.09
C ASP A 117 4.90 5.74 0.70
N ALA A 118 5.82 5.89 1.65
CA ALA A 118 6.04 7.15 2.36
C ALA A 118 6.38 8.29 1.40
N GLN A 119 7.30 8.06 0.43
CA GLN A 119 7.65 9.05 -0.59
C GLN A 119 6.44 9.44 -1.46
N TYR A 120 5.63 8.45 -1.87
CA TYR A 120 4.44 8.74 -2.66
C TYR A 120 3.37 9.47 -1.85
N LEU A 121 3.18 9.09 -0.60
CA LEU A 121 2.22 9.72 0.32
C LEU A 121 2.60 11.17 0.64
N ASP A 122 3.89 11.48 0.76
CA ASP A 122 4.40 12.84 0.90
C ASP A 122 4.13 13.70 -0.35
N GLY A 123 4.12 13.09 -1.52
CA GLY A 123 3.80 13.74 -2.78
C GLY A 123 2.31 13.95 -3.05
N VAL A 124 1.40 13.43 -2.21
CA VAL A 124 -0.06 13.59 -2.40
C VAL A 124 -0.47 15.03 -2.15
N LYS A 125 -1.18 15.62 -3.12
CA LYS A 125 -1.64 17.02 -3.05
C LYS A 125 -3.07 17.10 -2.52
N ALA A 126 -3.25 17.84 -1.44
CA ALA A 126 -4.57 18.18 -0.90
C ALA A 126 -5.25 19.25 -1.77
N LYS A 127 -6.57 19.14 -1.95
CA LYS A 127 -7.39 20.14 -2.65
C LYS A 127 -7.94 21.22 -1.72
N ASN A 128 -7.96 20.95 -0.42
CA ASN A 128 -8.46 21.84 0.62
C ASN A 128 -7.93 21.42 1.99
N ASP A 129 -8.16 22.25 3.03
CA ASP A 129 -7.66 22.02 4.38
C ASP A 129 -8.21 20.75 5.05
N VAL A 130 -9.42 20.32 4.70
CA VAL A 130 -10.01 19.09 5.24
C VAL A 130 -9.26 17.87 4.70
N GLU A 131 -8.99 17.86 3.39
CA GLU A 131 -8.21 16.80 2.75
C GLU A 131 -6.75 16.81 3.27
N ALA A 132 -6.14 17.99 3.47
CA ALA A 132 -4.81 18.12 4.06
C ALA A 132 -4.73 17.46 5.44
N ARG A 133 -5.69 17.76 6.35
CA ARG A 133 -5.76 17.12 7.67
C ARG A 133 -5.98 15.61 7.59
N SER A 134 -6.78 15.14 6.62
CA SER A 134 -7.00 13.71 6.40
C SER A 134 -5.72 13.02 5.93
N ILE A 135 -4.94 13.64 5.05
CA ILE A 135 -3.65 13.12 4.57
C ILE A 135 -2.66 13.04 5.75
N GLU A 136 -2.53 14.10 6.56
CA GLU A 136 -1.63 14.09 7.73
C GLU A 136 -2.02 13.01 8.74
N LYS A 137 -3.32 12.81 8.98
CA LYS A 137 -3.78 11.70 9.82
C LYS A 137 -3.37 10.36 9.21
N THR A 138 -3.54 10.18 7.89
CA THR A 138 -3.14 8.94 7.20
C THR A 138 -1.63 8.70 7.32
N LYS A 139 -0.79 9.73 7.22
CA LYS A 139 0.66 9.60 7.45
C LYS A 139 0.97 9.09 8.86
N THR A 140 0.33 9.67 9.87
CA THR A 140 0.49 9.23 11.27
C THR A 140 0.05 7.77 11.44
N ASP A 141 -1.10 7.39 10.87
CA ASP A 141 -1.60 6.00 10.93
C ASP A 141 -0.64 5.04 10.19
N PHE A 142 -0.08 5.47 9.04
CA PHE A 142 0.87 4.70 8.24
C PHE A 142 2.18 4.44 9.01
N GLU A 143 2.77 5.47 9.63
CA GLU A 143 3.94 5.34 10.49
C GLU A 143 3.65 4.44 11.70
N SER A 144 2.49 4.58 12.32
CA SER A 144 2.08 3.75 13.46
C SER A 144 2.00 2.26 13.09
N ILE A 145 1.46 1.91 11.92
CA ILE A 145 1.44 0.51 11.43
C ILE A 145 2.86 -0.03 11.32
N PHE A 146 3.78 0.75 10.75
CA PHE A 146 5.16 0.34 10.57
C PHE A 146 5.88 0.14 11.92
N ILE A 147 5.82 1.11 12.81
CA ILE A 147 6.46 1.05 14.14
C ILE A 147 5.92 -0.13 14.95
N THR A 148 4.59 -0.31 15.00
CA THR A 148 3.96 -1.37 15.78
C THR A 148 4.10 -2.76 15.17
N SER A 149 4.52 -2.85 13.92
CA SER A 149 4.76 -4.14 13.24
C SER A 149 5.96 -4.91 13.78
N GLN A 150 6.92 -4.21 14.39
CA GLN A 150 8.24 -4.72 14.80
C GLN A 150 9.11 -5.22 13.60
N VAL A 151 8.74 -4.90 12.39
CA VAL A 151 9.54 -5.17 11.18
C VAL A 151 10.86 -4.39 11.26
N ALA A 152 10.79 -3.14 11.67
CA ALA A 152 11.93 -2.26 11.91
C ALA A 152 12.58 -2.57 13.27
N SER A 153 12.97 -3.82 13.53
CA SER A 153 13.89 -4.10 14.63
C SER A 153 15.27 -3.51 14.33
N CYS A 154 16.02 -3.16 15.35
CA CYS A 154 17.35 -2.60 15.17
C CYS A 154 18.24 -3.52 14.34
N ASP A 155 18.21 -4.83 14.62
CA ASP A 155 18.97 -5.83 13.88
C ASP A 155 18.61 -5.86 12.39
N ASN A 156 17.31 -5.78 12.06
CA ASN A 156 16.84 -5.74 10.68
C ASN A 156 17.29 -4.46 9.96
N LEU A 157 17.22 -3.31 10.63
CA LEU A 157 17.67 -2.03 10.06
C LEU A 157 19.17 -2.02 9.82
N ILE A 158 19.97 -2.51 10.78
CA ILE A 158 21.43 -2.62 10.64
C ILE A 158 21.77 -3.54 9.47
N ALA A 159 21.18 -4.73 9.42
CA ALA A 159 21.43 -5.68 8.34
C ALA A 159 21.09 -5.11 6.95
N LEU A 160 20.03 -4.32 6.86
CA LEU A 160 19.57 -3.70 5.61
C LEU A 160 20.45 -2.51 5.19
N PHE A 161 20.73 -1.60 6.12
CA PHE A 161 21.33 -0.32 5.78
C PHE A 161 22.88 -0.35 5.76
N THR A 162 23.53 -1.23 6.50
CA THR A 162 25.00 -1.32 6.50
C THR A 162 25.56 -1.54 5.08
N PRO A 163 25.13 -2.54 4.30
CA PRO A 163 25.65 -2.73 2.95
C PRO A 163 25.35 -1.55 2.01
N ARG A 164 24.18 -0.92 2.18
CA ARG A 164 23.77 0.23 1.35
C ARG A 164 24.62 1.46 1.66
N TYR A 165 24.89 1.72 2.94
CA TYR A 165 25.75 2.83 3.36
C TYR A 165 27.21 2.63 2.94
N GLU A 166 27.76 1.42 3.11
CA GLU A 166 29.12 1.09 2.67
C GLU A 166 29.32 1.23 1.17
N ALA A 167 28.28 0.94 0.37
CA ALA A 167 28.31 1.10 -1.09
C ALA A 167 28.32 2.56 -1.53
N ASP A 168 27.66 3.49 -0.81
CA ASP A 168 27.59 4.92 -1.14
C ASP A 168 27.51 5.80 0.13
N PRO A 169 28.64 5.98 0.86
CA PRO A 169 28.67 6.75 2.11
C PRO A 169 28.39 8.25 1.95
N GLN A 170 28.45 8.77 0.73
CA GLN A 170 28.18 10.18 0.44
C GLN A 170 26.70 10.47 0.11
N ASN A 171 25.86 9.47 0.12
CA ASN A 171 24.43 9.60 -0.16
C ASN A 171 23.70 10.22 1.05
N LEU A 172 23.50 11.53 0.99
CA LEU A 172 22.86 12.27 2.07
C LEU A 172 21.40 11.88 2.30
N ASP A 173 20.69 11.48 1.24
CA ASP A 173 19.28 11.07 1.36
C ASP A 173 19.19 9.68 2.01
N LEU A 174 20.08 8.76 1.66
CA LEU A 174 20.22 7.47 2.36
C LEU A 174 20.54 7.70 3.85
N SER A 175 21.54 8.54 4.15
CA SER A 175 21.93 8.84 5.53
C SER A 175 20.79 9.42 6.37
N LYS A 176 20.03 10.36 5.82
CA LYS A 176 18.83 10.92 6.47
C LYS A 176 17.77 9.85 6.73
N ASN A 177 17.57 8.96 5.77
CA ASN A 177 16.60 7.87 5.89
C ASN A 177 17.01 6.88 6.99
N ILE A 178 18.29 6.48 7.03
CA ILE A 178 18.84 5.64 8.09
C ILE A 178 18.59 6.26 9.46
N VAL A 179 18.97 7.53 9.65
CA VAL A 179 18.77 8.24 10.94
C VAL A 179 17.29 8.29 11.30
N ARG A 180 16.42 8.59 10.34
CA ARG A 180 14.96 8.61 10.57
C ARG A 180 14.45 7.25 11.04
N MET A 181 14.80 6.17 10.33
CA MET A 181 14.35 4.82 10.65
C MET A 181 14.86 4.35 12.01
N MET A 182 16.14 4.57 12.29
CA MET A 182 16.75 4.22 13.57
C MET A 182 16.18 5.02 14.74
N SER A 183 15.86 6.32 14.53
CA SER A 183 15.24 7.16 15.56
C SER A 183 13.81 6.75 15.91
N MET A 184 13.10 6.09 15.01
CA MET A 184 11.75 5.55 15.21
C MET A 184 11.75 4.18 15.93
N THR A 185 12.93 3.55 16.06
CA THR A 185 13.06 2.21 16.62
C THR A 185 13.72 2.29 17.99
N GLU A 186 12.99 1.81 19.01
CA GLU A 186 13.45 1.86 20.41
C GLU A 186 14.78 1.13 20.58
N GLY A 187 15.75 1.78 21.22
CA GLY A 187 17.08 1.21 21.51
C GLY A 187 18.04 1.18 20.31
N CYS A 188 17.66 1.73 19.15
CA CYS A 188 18.50 1.66 17.95
C CYS A 188 19.49 2.84 17.82
N MET A 189 19.30 3.91 18.56
CA MET A 189 20.18 5.10 18.51
C MET A 189 21.51 4.95 19.25
N ASP A 190 21.68 3.86 20.00
CA ASP A 190 22.89 3.57 20.77
C ASP A 190 23.90 2.68 19.99
N ASN A 191 23.69 2.49 18.69
CA ASN A 191 24.56 1.70 17.83
C ASN A 191 25.50 2.57 17.00
N ASP A 192 26.73 2.09 16.78
CA ASP A 192 27.83 2.76 16.07
C ASP A 192 27.70 2.73 14.52
N LEU A 193 26.50 2.90 13.97
CA LEU A 193 26.31 3.09 12.51
C LEU A 193 26.48 4.54 12.08
#